data_6fddfa3e7d84fb63690dab285d3d4bf5
#
_entry.id   6fddfa3e7d84fb63690dab285d3d4bf5
#
_cell.length_a   1.000
_cell.length_b   1.000
_cell.length_c   1.000
_cell.angle_alpha   90.00
_cell.angle_beta   90.00
_cell.angle_gamma   90.00
#
_symmetry.space_group_name_H-M   'P 1'
#
loop_
_entity.id
_entity.type
_entity.pdbx_description
1 polymer ?
#
loop_
_entity_poly.entity_id
_entity_poly.type
_entity_poly.pdbx_seq_one_letter_code
_entity_poly.pdbx_strand_id
1 'polypeptide(L)'
;MRRTTIFLLLLFFFSMAATGATKSLFEKGVDAYRQGNVDEALRVWQSVYERGYESGALCYNLGNAHFRIEHTAQAILFYERAKNLLPRDKDVTANLGLARLSIVDRVEAPVRLIIWNWVDVVRDFFSLRELRLLFIGFGVLSCACIIAAILLSGRVSRTLPTVVLVLWIVFGVVFVWRSILDSQPYAIITVDKVDVKSAPDETAKDVFALHEGLKIRIKSGLAGWLNIELADGRRGWIPAAQAEQI
;
A
#
# COMPACT_ATOMS: atom_id res chain seq x y z
N MET A 1 -17.57 -19.37 -32.83
CA MET A 1 -16.15 -19.02 -32.75
C MET A 1 -15.83 -17.58 -33.23
N ARG A 2 -16.21 -17.12 -34.43
CA ARG A 2 -15.90 -15.76 -34.92
C ARG A 2 -16.40 -14.60 -34.01
N ARG A 3 -17.63 -14.70 -33.45
CA ARG A 3 -18.21 -13.63 -32.59
C ARG A 3 -17.50 -13.48 -31.24
N THR A 4 -17.08 -14.58 -30.63
CA THR A 4 -16.33 -14.57 -29.39
C THR A 4 -14.93 -14.02 -29.58
N THR A 5 -14.27 -14.31 -30.70
CA THR A 5 -12.93 -13.78 -31.03
C THR A 5 -12.99 -12.26 -31.29
N ILE A 6 -14.01 -11.76 -31.96
CA ILE A 6 -14.22 -10.33 -32.20
C ILE A 6 -14.47 -9.60 -30.84
N PHE A 7 -15.29 -10.19 -29.97
CA PHE A 7 -15.57 -9.61 -28.66
C PHE A 7 -14.32 -9.54 -27.78
N LEU A 8 -13.48 -10.58 -27.77
CA LEU A 8 -12.20 -10.58 -27.06
C LEU A 8 -11.20 -9.57 -27.62
N LEU A 9 -11.15 -9.42 -28.96
CA LEU A 9 -10.33 -8.39 -29.59
C LEU A 9 -10.81 -6.99 -29.27
N LEU A 10 -12.10 -6.73 -29.25
CA LEU A 10 -12.67 -5.42 -28.86
C LEU A 10 -12.38 -5.10 -27.39
N LEU A 11 -12.47 -6.07 -26.48
CA LEU A 11 -12.09 -5.91 -25.09
C LEU A 11 -10.60 -5.60 -24.94
N PHE A 12 -9.73 -6.25 -25.72
CA PHE A 12 -8.29 -6.01 -25.70
C PHE A 12 -7.94 -4.61 -26.22
N PHE A 13 -8.55 -4.16 -27.34
CA PHE A 13 -8.36 -2.80 -27.87
C PHE A 13 -8.91 -1.72 -26.92
N PHE A 14 -10.06 -1.97 -26.29
CA PHE A 14 -10.63 -1.05 -25.30
C PHE A 14 -9.73 -0.90 -24.07
N SER A 15 -9.15 -2.00 -23.60
CA SER A 15 -8.16 -2.00 -22.50
C SER A 15 -6.89 -1.22 -22.87
N MET A 16 -6.35 -1.39 -24.08
CA MET A 16 -5.18 -0.64 -24.55
C MET A 16 -5.44 0.87 -24.68
N ALA A 17 -6.61 1.26 -25.18
CA ALA A 17 -6.97 2.68 -25.31
C ALA A 17 -7.12 3.36 -23.95
N ALA A 18 -7.73 2.69 -22.98
CA ALA A 18 -7.87 3.19 -21.62
C ALA A 18 -6.50 3.41 -20.94
N THR A 19 -5.55 2.49 -21.15
CA THR A 19 -4.19 2.59 -20.61
C THR A 19 -3.43 3.76 -21.22
N GLY A 20 -3.58 4.01 -22.54
CA GLY A 20 -2.96 5.14 -23.23
C GLY A 20 -3.46 6.49 -22.74
N ALA A 21 -4.75 6.64 -22.57
CA ALA A 21 -5.36 7.89 -22.07
C ALA A 21 -4.92 8.21 -20.62
N THR A 22 -4.84 7.20 -19.77
CA THR A 22 -4.38 7.37 -18.39
C THR A 22 -2.91 7.76 -18.29
N LYS A 23 -2.05 7.16 -19.11
CA LYS A 23 -0.64 7.54 -19.20
C LYS A 23 -0.49 9.00 -19.64
N SER A 24 -1.26 9.44 -20.64
CA SER A 24 -1.25 10.82 -21.11
C SER A 24 -1.69 11.80 -20.02
N LEU A 25 -2.71 11.46 -19.22
CA LEU A 25 -3.13 12.29 -18.09
C LEU A 25 -2.05 12.34 -16.99
N PHE A 26 -1.40 11.23 -16.69
CA PHE A 26 -0.31 11.20 -15.72
C PHE A 26 0.82 12.15 -16.14
N GLU A 27 1.27 12.08 -17.40
CA GLU A 27 2.32 12.95 -17.95
C GLU A 27 1.89 14.43 -17.95
N LYS A 28 0.63 14.73 -18.26
CA LYS A 28 0.09 16.10 -18.14
C LYS A 28 0.24 16.64 -16.72
N GLY A 29 -0.02 15.82 -15.71
CA GLY A 29 0.20 16.20 -14.31
C GLY A 29 1.68 16.45 -14.00
N VAL A 30 2.61 15.65 -14.55
CA VAL A 30 4.05 15.84 -14.40
C VAL A 30 4.49 17.18 -15.00
N ASP A 31 4.01 17.50 -16.19
CA ASP A 31 4.34 18.77 -16.86
C ASP A 31 3.78 19.98 -16.09
N ALA A 32 2.54 19.90 -15.60
CA ALA A 32 1.95 20.95 -14.77
C ALA A 32 2.77 21.16 -13.48
N TYR A 33 3.17 20.08 -12.81
CA TYR A 33 3.98 20.16 -11.59
C TYR A 33 5.33 20.79 -11.83
N ARG A 34 6.01 20.41 -12.93
CA ARG A 34 7.32 21.00 -13.36
C ARG A 34 7.21 22.48 -13.65
N GLN A 35 6.08 22.93 -14.20
CA GLN A 35 5.81 24.35 -14.46
C GLN A 35 5.42 25.15 -13.19
N GLY A 36 5.32 24.47 -12.04
CA GLY A 36 4.91 25.08 -10.78
C GLY A 36 3.40 25.15 -10.57
N ASN A 37 2.60 24.65 -11.51
CA ASN A 37 1.13 24.61 -11.45
C ASN A 37 0.66 23.42 -10.59
N VAL A 38 0.91 23.48 -9.26
CA VAL A 38 0.68 22.36 -8.35
C VAL A 38 -0.79 21.99 -8.26
N ASP A 39 -1.70 22.97 -8.25
CA ASP A 39 -3.15 22.72 -8.19
C ASP A 39 -3.66 21.98 -9.44
N GLU A 40 -3.14 22.34 -10.63
CA GLU A 40 -3.48 21.61 -11.85
C GLU A 40 -2.94 20.17 -11.83
N ALA A 41 -1.69 20.01 -11.41
CA ALA A 41 -1.09 18.69 -11.26
C ALA A 41 -1.89 17.80 -10.31
N LEU A 42 -2.27 18.35 -9.14
CA LEU A 42 -3.08 17.67 -8.14
C LEU A 42 -4.43 17.25 -8.72
N ARG A 43 -5.16 18.17 -9.38
CA ARG A 43 -6.46 17.85 -10.00
C ARG A 43 -6.35 16.72 -11.04
N VAL A 44 -5.32 16.79 -11.88
CA VAL A 44 -5.11 15.77 -12.92
C VAL A 44 -4.78 14.42 -12.29
N TRP A 45 -3.81 14.34 -11.37
CA TRP A 45 -3.43 13.10 -10.72
C TRP A 45 -4.54 12.52 -9.85
N GLN A 46 -5.29 13.36 -9.14
CA GLN A 46 -6.45 12.95 -8.36
C GLN A 46 -7.52 12.31 -9.25
N SER A 47 -7.79 12.91 -10.43
CA SER A 47 -8.74 12.33 -11.40
C SER A 47 -8.29 10.98 -11.95
N VAL A 48 -6.99 10.73 -12.06
CA VAL A 48 -6.43 9.43 -12.44
C VAL A 48 -6.62 8.41 -11.33
N TYR A 49 -6.37 8.83 -10.08
CA TYR A 49 -6.52 7.99 -8.89
C TYR A 49 -7.99 7.57 -8.68
N GLU A 50 -8.93 8.52 -8.77
CA GLU A 50 -10.38 8.28 -8.61
C GLU A 50 -10.97 7.36 -9.69
N ARG A 51 -10.33 7.23 -10.84
CA ARG A 51 -10.67 6.23 -11.87
C ARG A 51 -10.18 4.81 -11.54
N GLY A 52 -9.62 4.61 -10.35
CA GLY A 52 -9.11 3.32 -9.87
C GLY A 52 -7.70 2.99 -10.37
N TYR A 53 -6.98 3.96 -10.93
CA TYR A 53 -5.57 3.76 -11.25
C TYR A 53 -4.71 4.07 -10.04
N GLU A 54 -4.05 3.03 -9.54
CA GLU A 54 -3.12 3.16 -8.43
C GLU A 54 -1.74 2.65 -8.86
N SER A 55 -0.73 3.51 -8.69
CA SER A 55 0.68 3.15 -8.87
C SER A 55 1.54 3.89 -7.85
N GLY A 56 2.69 3.31 -7.51
CA GLY A 56 3.60 3.95 -6.57
C GLY A 56 4.04 5.34 -7.04
N ALA A 57 4.28 5.54 -8.35
CA ALA A 57 4.63 6.84 -8.91
C ALA A 57 3.48 7.86 -8.81
N LEU A 58 2.23 7.43 -9.04
CA LEU A 58 1.07 8.30 -8.88
C LEU A 58 0.89 8.73 -7.44
N CYS A 59 0.92 7.78 -6.50
CA CYS A 59 0.82 8.06 -5.08
C CYS A 59 1.97 8.97 -4.60
N TYR A 60 3.20 8.72 -5.05
CA TYR A 60 4.34 9.59 -4.74
C TYR A 60 4.15 11.02 -5.22
N ASN A 61 3.68 11.20 -6.45
CA ASN A 61 3.45 12.52 -7.03
C ASN A 61 2.28 13.24 -6.35
N LEU A 62 1.19 12.53 -6.00
CA LEU A 62 0.10 13.08 -5.16
C LEU A 62 0.63 13.52 -3.79
N GLY A 63 1.46 12.70 -3.16
CA GLY A 63 2.13 13.06 -1.91
C GLY A 63 2.97 14.33 -2.03
N ASN A 64 3.78 14.44 -3.10
CA ASN A 64 4.59 15.63 -3.37
C ASN A 64 3.73 16.88 -3.60
N ALA A 65 2.63 16.77 -4.34
CA ALA A 65 1.74 17.88 -4.61
C ALA A 65 1.05 18.36 -3.32
N HIS A 66 0.50 17.44 -2.52
CA HIS A 66 -0.09 17.77 -1.23
C HIS A 66 0.93 18.41 -0.27
N PHE A 67 2.14 17.83 -0.19
CA PHE A 67 3.19 18.38 0.67
C PHE A 67 3.57 19.81 0.29
N ARG A 68 3.61 20.11 -1.00
CA ARG A 68 3.95 21.44 -1.51
C ARG A 68 2.90 22.52 -1.23
N ILE A 69 1.65 22.13 -1.03
CA ILE A 69 0.54 23.03 -0.64
C ILE A 69 0.18 22.88 0.85
N GLU A 70 1.11 22.31 1.64
CA GLU A 70 1.02 22.18 3.10
C GLU A 70 -0.13 21.31 3.63
N HIS A 71 -0.72 20.48 2.77
CA HIS A 71 -1.71 19.46 3.16
C HIS A 71 -1.00 18.23 3.72
N THR A 72 -0.46 18.34 4.95
CA THR A 72 0.44 17.37 5.56
C THR A 72 -0.18 15.99 5.71
N ALA A 73 -1.42 15.89 6.15
CA ALA A 73 -2.10 14.61 6.35
C ALA A 73 -2.25 13.83 5.04
N GLN A 74 -2.71 14.50 3.98
CA GLN A 74 -2.86 13.89 2.66
C GLN A 74 -1.50 13.51 2.06
N ALA A 75 -0.48 14.35 2.26
CA ALA A 75 0.88 14.03 1.82
C ALA A 75 1.37 12.72 2.47
N ILE A 76 1.22 12.59 3.79
CA ILE A 76 1.59 11.38 4.52
C ILE A 76 0.79 10.17 4.03
N LEU A 77 -0.51 10.31 3.84
CA LEU A 77 -1.38 9.26 3.34
C LEU A 77 -0.87 8.70 1.99
N PHE A 78 -0.64 9.60 1.02
CA PHE A 78 -0.19 9.20 -0.30
C PHE A 78 1.25 8.69 -0.32
N TYR A 79 2.15 9.21 0.52
CA TYR A 79 3.49 8.64 0.68
C TYR A 79 3.47 7.25 1.33
N GLU A 80 2.57 6.99 2.27
CA GLU A 80 2.39 5.65 2.85
C GLU A 80 1.90 4.65 1.80
N ARG A 81 0.90 5.04 0.96
CA ARG A 81 0.45 4.24 -0.19
C ARG A 81 1.59 3.99 -1.19
N ALA A 82 2.35 5.04 -1.51
CA ALA A 82 3.52 4.92 -2.37
C ALA A 82 4.55 3.94 -1.80
N LYS A 83 4.82 3.99 -0.49
CA LYS A 83 5.76 3.09 0.20
C LYS A 83 5.31 1.64 0.17
N ASN A 84 4.01 1.36 0.29
CA ASN A 84 3.48 0.00 0.16
C ASN A 84 3.71 -0.59 -1.24
N LEU A 85 3.66 0.27 -2.28
CA LEU A 85 3.85 -0.12 -3.67
C LEU A 85 5.32 -0.11 -4.10
N LEU A 86 6.13 0.78 -3.53
CA LEU A 86 7.55 1.00 -3.83
C LEU A 86 8.41 0.93 -2.53
N PRO A 87 8.47 -0.20 -1.85
CA PRO A 87 9.07 -0.30 -0.51
C PRO A 87 10.57 0.04 -0.47
N ARG A 88 11.29 -0.10 -1.60
CA ARG A 88 12.73 0.17 -1.72
C ARG A 88 13.06 1.58 -2.23
N ASP A 89 12.04 2.37 -2.55
CA ASP A 89 12.26 3.72 -3.07
C ASP A 89 12.72 4.65 -1.94
N LYS A 90 13.90 5.24 -2.14
CA LYS A 90 14.55 6.10 -1.14
C LYS A 90 13.90 7.47 -1.08
N ASP A 91 13.40 7.99 -2.21
CA ASP A 91 12.76 9.30 -2.29
C ASP A 91 11.42 9.27 -1.58
N VAL A 92 10.63 8.20 -1.79
CA VAL A 92 9.39 7.96 -1.03
C VAL A 92 9.66 7.92 0.47
N THR A 93 10.70 7.18 0.89
CA THR A 93 11.05 7.04 2.31
C THR A 93 11.53 8.36 2.92
N ALA A 94 12.34 9.12 2.18
CA ALA A 94 12.84 10.42 2.63
C ALA A 94 11.72 11.46 2.76
N ASN A 95 10.85 11.58 1.73
CA ASN A 95 9.77 12.56 1.73
C ASN A 95 8.70 12.22 2.78
N LEU A 96 8.39 10.93 2.99
CA LEU A 96 7.53 10.50 4.10
C LEU A 96 8.15 10.88 5.45
N GLY A 97 9.47 10.69 5.59
CA GLY A 97 10.20 11.11 6.79
C GLY A 97 10.08 12.61 7.04
N LEU A 98 10.29 13.43 6.01
CA LEU A 98 10.14 14.89 6.10
C LEU A 98 8.71 15.30 6.46
N ALA A 99 7.69 14.73 5.81
CA ALA A 99 6.30 15.03 6.10
C ALA A 99 5.93 14.69 7.55
N ARG A 100 6.45 13.59 8.08
CA ARG A 100 6.25 13.19 9.49
C ARG A 100 6.92 14.12 10.51
N LEU A 101 7.90 14.92 10.12
CA LEU A 101 8.48 15.92 11.02
C LEU A 101 7.53 17.12 11.23
N SER A 102 6.58 17.33 10.32
CA SER A 102 5.63 18.45 10.38
C SER A 102 4.40 18.17 11.24
N ILE A 103 4.17 16.91 11.67
CA ILE A 103 3.02 16.58 12.52
C ILE A 103 3.27 16.92 13.99
N VAL A 104 2.18 17.26 14.69
CA VAL A 104 2.19 17.66 16.10
C VAL A 104 2.42 16.43 17.01
N ASP A 105 1.71 15.34 16.73
CA ASP A 105 1.73 14.16 17.59
C ASP A 105 2.99 13.32 17.37
N ARG A 106 3.77 13.16 18.42
CA ARG A 106 4.93 12.25 18.45
C ARG A 106 4.60 11.07 19.33
N VAL A 107 4.24 9.95 18.67
CA VAL A 107 3.98 8.69 19.36
C VAL A 107 5.22 7.83 19.26
N GLU A 108 5.92 7.66 20.39
CA GLU A 108 7.09 6.79 20.44
C GLU A 108 6.64 5.32 20.46
N ALA A 109 7.14 4.56 19.50
CA ALA A 109 6.94 3.11 19.54
C ALA A 109 7.76 2.52 20.71
N PRO A 110 7.23 1.49 21.40
CA PRO A 110 7.97 0.84 22.47
C PRO A 110 9.30 0.29 21.96
N VAL A 111 10.30 0.33 22.81
CA VAL A 111 11.64 -0.21 22.49
C VAL A 111 11.51 -1.67 22.10
N ARG A 112 11.90 -1.98 20.86
CA ARG A 112 11.87 -3.33 20.31
C ARG A 112 13.29 -3.92 20.27
N LEU A 113 13.40 -5.23 20.43
CA LEU A 113 14.67 -5.92 20.27
C LEU A 113 15.20 -5.72 18.83
N ILE A 114 16.49 -5.50 18.68
CA ILE A 114 17.16 -5.24 17.38
C ILE A 114 16.82 -6.30 16.33
N ILE A 115 16.61 -7.56 16.75
CA ILE A 115 16.23 -8.64 15.83
C ILE A 115 14.94 -8.34 15.05
N TRP A 116 13.98 -7.61 15.66
CA TRP A 116 12.76 -7.23 14.99
C TRP A 116 12.98 -6.20 13.88
N ASN A 117 14.02 -5.35 14.01
CA ASN A 117 14.37 -4.43 12.93
C ASN A 117 14.84 -5.19 11.68
N TRP A 118 15.60 -6.28 11.85
CA TRP A 118 16.00 -7.14 10.73
C TRP A 118 14.80 -7.85 10.11
N VAL A 119 13.87 -8.33 10.93
CA VAL A 119 12.62 -8.93 10.45
C VAL A 119 11.81 -7.92 9.65
N ASP A 120 11.68 -6.67 10.12
CA ASP A 120 10.99 -5.60 9.41
C ASP A 120 11.69 -5.27 8.07
N VAL A 121 13.03 -5.19 8.03
CA VAL A 121 13.80 -4.98 6.79
C VAL A 121 13.53 -6.07 5.76
N VAL A 122 13.56 -7.34 6.17
CA VAL A 122 13.29 -8.49 5.28
C VAL A 122 11.83 -8.48 4.82
N ARG A 123 10.92 -8.22 5.76
CA ARG A 123 9.48 -8.13 5.48
C ARG A 123 9.17 -7.04 4.46
N ASP A 124 9.74 -5.84 4.64
CA ASP A 124 9.42 -4.67 3.84
C ASP A 124 10.27 -4.59 2.55
N PHE A 125 11.17 -5.57 2.33
CA PHE A 125 12.01 -5.60 1.13
C PHE A 125 11.19 -5.83 -0.15
N PHE A 126 10.18 -6.70 -0.09
CA PHE A 126 9.30 -6.97 -1.22
C PHE A 126 7.93 -6.33 -1.01
N SER A 127 7.34 -5.75 -2.06
CA SER A 127 5.92 -5.40 -2.06
C SER A 127 5.05 -6.65 -2.06
N LEU A 128 3.81 -6.54 -1.58
CA LEU A 128 2.86 -7.67 -1.59
C LEU A 128 2.60 -8.19 -3.02
N ARG A 129 2.62 -7.28 -4.01
CA ARG A 129 2.48 -7.61 -5.43
C ARG A 129 3.66 -8.45 -5.93
N GLU A 130 4.89 -8.09 -5.56
CA GLU A 130 6.10 -8.84 -5.94
C GLU A 130 6.09 -10.24 -5.31
N LEU A 131 5.76 -10.36 -4.02
CA LEU A 131 5.64 -11.66 -3.35
C LEU A 131 4.59 -12.55 -4.01
N ARG A 132 3.44 -11.99 -4.40
CA ARG A 132 2.39 -12.73 -5.13
C ARG A 132 2.91 -13.24 -6.47
N LEU A 133 3.60 -12.42 -7.23
CA LEU A 133 4.17 -12.81 -8.53
C LEU A 133 5.25 -13.89 -8.36
N LEU A 134 6.12 -13.78 -7.37
CA LEU A 134 7.12 -14.79 -7.05
C LEU A 134 6.46 -16.11 -6.64
N PHE A 135 5.46 -16.07 -5.78
CA PHE A 135 4.71 -17.27 -5.37
C PHE A 135 4.07 -17.97 -6.57
N ILE A 136 3.38 -17.25 -7.44
CA ILE A 136 2.77 -17.81 -8.66
C ILE A 136 3.86 -18.36 -9.60
N GLY A 137 4.93 -17.59 -9.85
CA GLY A 137 6.01 -17.97 -10.76
C GLY A 137 6.73 -19.26 -10.31
N PHE A 138 7.10 -19.35 -9.03
CA PHE A 138 7.70 -20.57 -8.49
C PHE A 138 6.72 -21.75 -8.46
N GLY A 139 5.42 -21.51 -8.27
CA GLY A 139 4.40 -22.56 -8.36
C GLY A 139 4.30 -23.16 -9.76
N VAL A 140 4.21 -22.31 -10.79
CA VAL A 140 4.20 -22.76 -12.20
C VAL A 140 5.48 -23.50 -12.55
N LEU A 141 6.64 -22.99 -12.15
CA LEU A 141 7.93 -23.62 -12.39
C LEU A 141 8.04 -24.98 -11.67
N SER A 142 7.54 -25.07 -10.44
CA SER A 142 7.50 -26.34 -9.69
C SER A 142 6.66 -27.40 -10.40
N CYS A 143 5.45 -27.01 -10.85
CA CYS A 143 4.60 -27.92 -11.63
C CYS A 143 5.30 -28.39 -12.92
N ALA A 144 5.91 -27.47 -13.66
CA ALA A 144 6.64 -27.80 -14.89
C ALA A 144 7.82 -28.76 -14.63
N CYS A 145 8.60 -28.53 -13.56
CA CYS A 145 9.70 -29.42 -13.17
C CYS A 145 9.22 -30.80 -12.76
N ILE A 146 8.11 -30.92 -12.04
CA ILE A 146 7.53 -32.20 -11.65
C ILE A 146 7.05 -32.98 -12.89
N ILE A 147 6.33 -32.32 -13.80
CA ILE A 147 5.86 -32.91 -15.05
C ILE A 147 7.06 -33.40 -15.88
N ALA A 148 8.09 -32.56 -16.03
CA ALA A 148 9.31 -32.94 -16.76
C ALA A 148 10.01 -34.16 -16.10
N ALA A 149 10.08 -34.19 -14.78
CA ALA A 149 10.67 -35.33 -14.06
C ALA A 149 9.91 -36.65 -14.28
N ILE A 150 8.59 -36.58 -14.39
CA ILE A 150 7.72 -37.73 -14.69
C ILE A 150 7.92 -38.19 -16.14
N LEU A 151 7.85 -37.25 -17.10
CA LEU A 151 7.90 -37.57 -18.53
C LEU A 151 9.29 -38.05 -19.00
N LEU A 152 10.37 -37.52 -18.41
CA LEU A 152 11.75 -37.82 -18.81
C LEU A 152 12.34 -39.02 -18.06
N SER A 153 11.54 -39.79 -17.33
CA SER A 153 11.85 -41.09 -16.75
C SER A 153 13.25 -41.19 -16.12
N GLY A 154 13.56 -40.32 -15.15
CA GLY A 154 14.80 -40.40 -14.36
C GLY A 154 16.06 -39.82 -15.02
N ARG A 155 15.98 -39.23 -16.22
CA ARG A 155 17.07 -38.45 -16.82
C ARG A 155 17.25 -37.05 -16.18
N VAL A 156 16.23 -36.55 -15.48
CA VAL A 156 16.29 -35.28 -14.75
C VAL A 156 16.68 -35.56 -13.31
N SER A 157 17.70 -34.84 -12.83
CA SER A 157 18.10 -34.91 -11.43
C SER A 157 16.95 -34.49 -10.53
N ARG A 158 16.65 -35.25 -9.48
CA ARG A 158 15.59 -34.94 -8.51
C ARG A 158 15.89 -33.71 -7.65
N THR A 159 17.12 -33.22 -7.67
CA THR A 159 17.54 -32.04 -6.88
C THR A 159 16.86 -30.77 -7.35
N LEU A 160 16.77 -30.54 -8.67
CA LEU A 160 16.16 -29.30 -9.20
C LEU A 160 14.67 -29.13 -8.83
N PRO A 161 13.77 -30.13 -9.09
CA PRO A 161 12.38 -30.03 -8.65
C PRO A 161 12.22 -29.83 -7.14
N THR A 162 13.07 -30.49 -6.34
CA THR A 162 13.04 -30.37 -4.88
C THR A 162 13.41 -28.93 -4.44
N VAL A 163 14.47 -28.35 -5.00
CA VAL A 163 14.88 -26.97 -4.67
C VAL A 163 13.78 -25.97 -5.06
N VAL A 164 13.20 -26.09 -6.25
CA VAL A 164 12.12 -25.19 -6.71
C VAL A 164 10.89 -25.33 -5.82
N LEU A 165 10.53 -26.54 -5.40
CA LEU A 165 9.42 -26.79 -4.49
C LEU A 165 9.67 -26.15 -3.11
N VAL A 166 10.88 -26.28 -2.57
CA VAL A 166 11.25 -25.64 -1.29
C VAL A 166 11.16 -24.11 -1.40
N LEU A 167 11.67 -23.52 -2.48
CA LEU A 167 11.54 -22.08 -2.72
C LEU A 167 10.09 -21.64 -2.82
N TRP A 168 9.25 -22.40 -3.51
CA TRP A 168 7.81 -22.11 -3.59
C TRP A 168 7.14 -22.10 -2.22
N ILE A 169 7.44 -23.09 -1.37
CA ILE A 169 6.92 -23.17 0.01
C ILE A 169 7.42 -21.96 0.83
N VAL A 170 8.71 -21.62 0.75
CA VAL A 170 9.28 -20.47 1.49
C VAL A 170 8.61 -19.18 1.08
N PHE A 171 8.52 -18.88 -0.22
CA PHE A 171 7.84 -17.68 -0.70
C PHE A 171 6.34 -17.69 -0.37
N GLY A 172 5.68 -18.86 -0.38
CA GLY A 172 4.30 -19.01 0.05
C GLY A 172 4.09 -18.66 1.53
N VAL A 173 4.96 -19.16 2.40
CA VAL A 173 4.92 -18.84 3.84
C VAL A 173 5.12 -17.33 4.06
N VAL A 174 6.13 -16.73 3.42
CA VAL A 174 6.40 -15.29 3.53
C VAL A 174 5.22 -14.48 2.99
N PHE A 175 4.63 -14.87 1.86
CA PHE A 175 3.46 -14.21 1.28
C PHE A 175 2.25 -14.26 2.22
N VAL A 176 1.92 -15.44 2.75
CA VAL A 176 0.78 -15.61 3.67
C VAL A 176 1.01 -14.82 4.96
N TRP A 177 2.21 -14.92 5.54
CA TRP A 177 2.58 -14.17 6.73
C TRP A 177 2.46 -12.66 6.52
N ARG A 178 3.00 -12.14 5.41
CA ARG A 178 2.88 -10.73 5.03
C ARG A 178 1.41 -10.33 4.82
N SER A 179 0.62 -11.16 4.12
CA SER A 179 -0.80 -10.88 3.87
C SER A 179 -1.61 -10.78 5.16
N ILE A 180 -1.30 -11.60 6.18
CA ILE A 180 -1.95 -11.55 7.49
C ILE A 180 -1.54 -10.27 8.25
N LEU A 181 -0.28 -9.89 8.20
CA LEU A 181 0.20 -8.66 8.87
C LEU A 181 -0.35 -7.39 8.20
N ASP A 182 -0.36 -7.34 6.88
CA ASP A 182 -0.88 -6.20 6.11
C ASP A 182 -2.42 -6.17 6.11
N SER A 183 -3.11 -7.24 6.55
CA SER A 183 -4.56 -7.24 6.76
C SER A 183 -5.00 -6.38 7.96
N GLN A 184 -4.08 -5.93 8.79
CA GLN A 184 -4.36 -4.92 9.82
C GLN A 184 -4.44 -3.55 9.14
N PRO A 185 -5.62 -2.99 8.96
CA PRO A 185 -5.74 -1.72 8.27
C PRO A 185 -5.14 -0.60 9.12
N TYR A 186 -4.32 0.21 8.46
CA TYR A 186 -3.83 1.48 9.02
C TYR A 186 -4.60 2.63 8.39
N ALA A 187 -4.69 3.74 9.11
CA ALA A 187 -5.27 4.97 8.60
C ALA A 187 -4.43 6.18 9.03
N ILE A 188 -4.62 7.28 8.33
CA ILE A 188 -4.07 8.59 8.68
C ILE A 188 -5.22 9.48 9.15
N ILE A 189 -5.04 10.18 10.27
CA ILE A 189 -5.96 11.23 10.71
C ILE A 189 -5.92 12.37 9.70
N THR A 190 -7.07 12.76 9.16
CA THR A 190 -7.19 13.75 8.07
C THR A 190 -7.81 15.07 8.51
N VAL A 191 -8.19 15.18 9.77
CA VAL A 191 -8.73 16.40 10.38
C VAL A 191 -7.71 17.01 11.33
N ASP A 192 -7.76 18.33 11.50
CA ASP A 192 -6.81 19.09 12.35
C ASP A 192 -6.71 18.51 13.75
N LYS A 193 -7.85 18.14 14.34
CA LYS A 193 -7.93 17.54 15.67
C LYS A 193 -9.13 16.60 15.77
N VAL A 194 -8.94 15.47 16.44
CA VAL A 194 -10.00 14.52 16.81
C VAL A 194 -9.86 14.13 18.27
N ASP A 195 -10.96 14.18 19.02
CA ASP A 195 -11.02 13.70 20.40
C ASP A 195 -11.37 12.20 20.38
N VAL A 196 -10.47 11.39 20.93
CA VAL A 196 -10.63 9.94 21.01
C VAL A 196 -11.53 9.60 22.18
N LYS A 197 -12.61 8.85 21.92
CA LYS A 197 -13.64 8.48 22.89
C LYS A 197 -13.37 7.13 23.53
N SER A 198 -13.90 6.93 24.74
CA SER A 198 -13.84 5.65 25.45
C SER A 198 -14.79 4.59 24.88
N ALA A 199 -15.84 4.99 24.14
CA ALA A 199 -16.83 4.14 23.50
C ALA A 199 -17.26 4.74 22.15
N PRO A 200 -17.88 3.97 21.23
CA PRO A 200 -18.34 4.46 19.92
C PRO A 200 -19.65 5.27 20.06
N ASP A 201 -19.58 6.37 20.79
CA ASP A 201 -20.69 7.26 21.09
C ASP A 201 -20.15 8.68 21.28
N GLU A 202 -20.85 9.70 20.74
CA GLU A 202 -20.47 11.11 20.85
C GLU A 202 -20.52 11.62 22.30
N THR A 203 -21.38 11.06 23.13
CA THR A 203 -21.53 11.42 24.55
C THR A 203 -20.50 10.73 25.45
N ALA A 204 -19.74 9.76 24.92
CA ALA A 204 -18.70 9.05 25.65
C ALA A 204 -17.58 9.98 26.08
N LYS A 205 -16.90 9.64 27.16
CA LYS A 205 -15.80 10.42 27.73
C LYS A 205 -14.62 10.47 26.76
N ASP A 206 -14.05 11.68 26.59
CA ASP A 206 -12.79 11.90 25.88
C ASP A 206 -11.63 11.32 26.69
N VAL A 207 -10.78 10.54 26.02
CA VAL A 207 -9.62 9.87 26.63
C VAL A 207 -8.33 10.65 26.33
N PHE A 208 -8.15 11.02 25.07
CA PHE A 208 -7.04 11.85 24.58
C PHE A 208 -7.44 12.47 23.23
N ALA A 209 -6.64 13.41 22.75
CA ALA A 209 -6.81 14.01 21.43
C ALA A 209 -5.69 13.57 20.49
N LEU A 210 -5.99 13.54 19.18
CA LEU A 210 -5.05 13.30 18.10
C LEU A 210 -5.15 14.42 17.06
N HIS A 211 -4.05 14.62 16.33
CA HIS A 211 -3.97 15.64 15.29
C HIS A 211 -3.70 15.02 13.92
N GLU A 212 -3.85 15.85 12.89
CA GLU A 212 -3.66 15.43 11.49
C GLU A 212 -2.30 14.78 11.22
N GLY A 213 -2.28 13.88 10.25
CA GLY A 213 -1.07 13.21 9.80
C GLY A 213 -0.63 12.02 10.65
N LEU A 214 -1.22 11.82 11.84
CA LEU A 214 -0.85 10.69 12.68
C LEU A 214 -1.34 9.37 12.08
N LYS A 215 -0.42 8.39 11.97
CA LYS A 215 -0.74 7.02 11.55
C LYS A 215 -1.28 6.22 12.72
N ILE A 216 -2.45 5.65 12.55
CA ILE A 216 -3.17 4.83 13.52
C ILE A 216 -3.43 3.43 12.98
N ARG A 217 -3.54 2.44 13.87
CA ARG A 217 -3.97 1.08 13.52
C ARG A 217 -5.45 0.93 13.79
N ILE A 218 -6.22 0.44 12.83
CA ILE A 218 -7.63 0.11 13.01
C ILE A 218 -7.74 -1.32 13.54
N LYS A 219 -8.44 -1.50 14.66
CA LYS A 219 -8.70 -2.83 15.27
C LYS A 219 -10.05 -3.38 14.85
N SER A 220 -11.05 -2.52 14.77
CA SER A 220 -12.41 -2.86 14.37
C SER A 220 -13.20 -1.61 13.99
N GLY A 221 -14.32 -1.80 13.28
CA GLY A 221 -15.27 -0.74 12.98
C GLY A 221 -16.66 -1.11 13.54
N LEU A 222 -17.41 -0.12 14.03
CA LEU A 222 -18.76 -0.28 14.51
C LEU A 222 -19.58 1.00 14.27
N ALA A 223 -20.66 0.90 13.49
CA ALA A 223 -21.66 1.96 13.32
C ALA A 223 -21.07 3.36 13.00
N GLY A 224 -20.10 3.43 12.08
CA GLY A 224 -19.45 4.69 11.68
C GLY A 224 -18.31 5.14 12.60
N TRP A 225 -17.90 4.31 13.57
CA TRP A 225 -16.77 4.50 14.44
C TRP A 225 -15.65 3.51 14.16
N LEU A 226 -14.41 3.93 14.38
CA LEU A 226 -13.21 3.09 14.30
C LEU A 226 -12.62 2.93 15.70
N ASN A 227 -12.44 1.68 16.13
CA ASN A 227 -11.60 1.35 17.26
C ASN A 227 -10.15 1.41 16.82
N ILE A 228 -9.36 2.27 17.43
CA ILE A 228 -7.99 2.53 17.03
C ILE A 228 -7.00 2.13 18.12
N GLU A 229 -5.79 1.82 17.69
CA GLU A 229 -4.63 1.58 18.55
C GLU A 229 -3.42 2.38 18.05
N LEU A 230 -2.80 3.12 18.94
CA LEU A 230 -1.56 3.85 18.67
C LEU A 230 -0.33 2.96 18.82
N ALA A 231 0.83 3.44 18.34
CA ALA A 231 2.08 2.70 18.46
C ALA A 231 2.53 2.46 19.91
N ASP A 232 2.12 3.33 20.84
CA ASP A 232 2.39 3.20 22.29
C ASP A 232 1.38 2.32 23.03
N GLY A 233 0.38 1.76 22.32
CA GLY A 233 -0.64 0.86 22.86
C GLY A 233 -1.90 1.54 23.39
N ARG A 234 -2.00 2.89 23.38
CA ARG A 234 -3.24 3.60 23.71
C ARG A 234 -4.32 3.24 22.72
N ARG A 235 -5.57 3.12 23.20
CA ARG A 235 -6.74 2.73 22.42
C ARG A 235 -7.93 3.63 22.68
N GLY A 236 -8.84 3.67 21.72
CA GLY A 236 -10.12 4.34 21.85
C GLY A 236 -10.88 4.35 20.53
N TRP A 237 -11.91 5.18 20.45
CA TRP A 237 -12.82 5.26 19.32
C TRP A 237 -12.80 6.65 18.71
N ILE A 238 -12.79 6.70 17.38
CA ILE A 238 -12.93 7.93 16.59
C ILE A 238 -14.01 7.75 15.52
N PRO A 239 -14.68 8.82 15.07
CA PRO A 239 -15.55 8.77 13.90
C PRO A 239 -14.77 8.35 12.65
N ALA A 240 -15.32 7.43 11.86
CA ALA A 240 -14.65 6.90 10.67
C ALA A 240 -14.35 7.96 9.61
N ALA A 241 -15.17 9.00 9.54
CA ALA A 241 -14.98 10.12 8.60
C ALA A 241 -13.74 10.99 8.89
N GLN A 242 -13.10 10.83 10.06
CA GLN A 242 -11.96 11.63 10.50
C GLN A 242 -10.59 10.99 10.20
N ALA A 243 -10.60 9.80 9.59
CA ALA A 243 -9.38 9.11 9.19
C ALA A 243 -9.58 8.42 7.84
N GLU A 244 -8.52 8.38 7.03
CA GLU A 244 -8.52 7.72 5.73
C GLU A 244 -7.55 6.52 5.74
N GLN A 245 -8.03 5.38 5.22
CA GLN A 245 -7.25 4.14 5.17
C GLN A 245 -6.13 4.22 4.13
N ILE A 246 -5.00 3.57 4.48
CA ILE A 246 -3.82 3.48 3.64
C ILE A 246 -3.94 2.35 2.62
#